data_32dc9a413fedeb05b5179efd17c1d6c3
#
_entry.id   32dc9a413fedeb05b5179efd17c1d6c3
#
_cell.length_a   1.000
_cell.length_b   1.000
_cell.length_c   1.000
_cell.angle_alpha   90.00
_cell.angle_beta   90.00
_cell.angle_gamma   90.00
#
_symmetry.space_group_name_H-M   'P 1'
#
loop_
_entity.id
_entity.type
_entity.pdbx_description
1 polymer ?
#
loop_
_entity_poly.entity_id
_entity_poly.type
_entity_poly.pdbx_seq_one_letter_code
_entity_poly.pdbx_strand_id
1 'polypeptide(L)'
;MSNVLGMYARSVKENFVKGNGSYLYTDKGEKYLDFVQGIAVNALGHNHEHLVKTMKTQSEKPWHISNLFLIQEQEKFAKRLCELTKFDFVGFQNSGAEATELAIKAAVKYYYSIGKPDKNRIVCINSSFHGRTIATISAGNNPKHIEGFPNLPNFDHFDFGNHEQFKEKITNKTCAILIEPILGEGGVKVIPDQCLKGLRELCDEKNILLICDEIQCGYYRSGKFFAYQYA
;
A
#
# COMPACT_ATOMS: atom_id res chain seq x y z
N MET A 1 -31.70 0.21 14.29
CA MET A 1 -30.39 -0.50 14.47
C MET A 1 -29.71 -0.56 13.11
N SER A 2 -28.38 -0.41 13.04
CA SER A 2 -27.63 -0.57 11.77
C SER A 2 -27.43 -2.07 11.50
N ASN A 3 -27.66 -2.48 10.25
CA ASN A 3 -27.32 -3.84 9.80
C ASN A 3 -25.85 -3.94 9.31
N VAL A 4 -25.10 -2.83 9.39
CA VAL A 4 -23.66 -2.82 9.10
C VAL A 4 -22.89 -3.32 10.30
N LEU A 5 -22.03 -4.31 10.11
CA LEU A 5 -21.16 -4.85 11.16
C LEU A 5 -20.31 -3.72 11.76
N GLY A 6 -20.35 -3.59 13.09
CA GLY A 6 -19.69 -2.52 13.83
C GLY A 6 -18.18 -2.72 13.99
N MET A 7 -17.46 -2.94 12.89
CA MET A 7 -15.99 -3.13 12.92
C MET A 7 -15.21 -1.84 13.16
N TYR A 8 -15.82 -0.69 12.91
CA TYR A 8 -15.19 0.62 13.08
C TYR A 8 -16.07 1.53 13.92
N ALA A 9 -15.46 2.22 14.86
CA ALA A 9 -16.14 3.29 15.60
C ALA A 9 -16.41 4.46 14.64
N ARG A 10 -17.68 4.86 14.53
CA ARG A 10 -18.05 6.06 13.77
C ARG A 10 -17.90 7.25 14.70
N SER A 11 -16.84 8.04 14.51
CA SER A 11 -16.58 9.25 15.32
C SER A 11 -17.52 10.40 14.97
N VAL A 12 -18.06 10.41 13.75
CA VAL A 12 -18.99 11.44 13.26
C VAL A 12 -20.31 10.74 12.88
N LYS A 13 -21.43 11.29 13.37
CA LYS A 13 -22.77 10.73 13.13
C LYS A 13 -23.50 11.41 11.96
N GLU A 14 -22.89 12.42 11.35
CA GLU A 14 -23.45 13.17 10.25
C GLU A 14 -23.60 12.32 8.98
N ASN A 15 -24.67 12.57 8.21
CA ASN A 15 -24.94 11.92 6.95
C ASN A 15 -24.44 12.81 5.81
N PHE A 16 -23.26 12.50 5.23
CA PHE A 16 -22.70 13.24 4.11
C PHE A 16 -23.32 12.76 2.79
N VAL A 17 -23.93 13.69 2.05
CA VAL A 17 -24.65 13.40 0.80
C VAL A 17 -24.00 14.02 -0.44
N LYS A 18 -23.05 14.95 -0.26
CA LYS A 18 -22.37 15.66 -1.35
C LYS A 18 -20.94 15.96 -0.98
N GLY A 19 -20.03 15.92 -1.95
CA GLY A 19 -18.67 16.38 -1.84
C GLY A 19 -18.30 17.32 -3.01
N ASN A 20 -17.48 18.34 -2.77
CA ASN A 20 -16.93 19.20 -3.80
C ASN A 20 -15.56 19.74 -3.38
N GLY A 21 -14.52 19.45 -4.14
CA GLY A 21 -13.14 19.76 -3.78
C GLY A 21 -12.78 19.21 -2.40
N SER A 22 -12.33 20.04 -1.49
CA SER A 22 -11.96 19.65 -0.11
C SER A 22 -13.14 19.68 0.89
N TYR A 23 -14.38 19.78 0.43
CA TYR A 23 -15.53 19.93 1.31
C TYR A 23 -16.56 18.83 1.15
N LEU A 24 -17.14 18.43 2.29
CA LEU A 24 -18.29 17.54 2.40
C LEU A 24 -19.51 18.33 2.89
N TYR A 25 -20.69 17.89 2.49
CA TYR A 25 -21.96 18.52 2.86
C TYR A 25 -22.92 17.47 3.38
N THR A 26 -23.58 17.79 4.50
CA THR A 26 -24.60 16.91 5.11
C THR A 26 -25.95 17.05 4.42
N ASP A 27 -26.86 16.14 4.73
CA ASP A 27 -28.27 16.21 4.35
C ASP A 27 -29.03 17.41 4.96
N LYS A 28 -28.45 18.03 6.00
CA LYS A 28 -28.94 19.27 6.61
C LYS A 28 -28.35 20.54 5.98
N GLY A 29 -27.47 20.41 4.96
CA GLY A 29 -26.81 21.51 4.28
C GLY A 29 -25.58 22.06 5.00
N GLU A 30 -25.12 21.44 6.08
CA GLU A 30 -23.92 21.84 6.79
C GLU A 30 -22.68 21.50 5.96
N LYS A 31 -21.65 22.37 6.03
CA LYS A 31 -20.40 22.26 5.26
C LYS A 31 -19.24 21.91 6.19
N TYR A 32 -18.50 20.86 5.84
CA TYR A 32 -17.32 20.41 6.56
C TYR A 32 -16.08 20.44 5.67
N LEU A 33 -14.95 20.90 6.18
CA LEU A 33 -13.66 20.75 5.53
C LEU A 33 -13.12 19.35 5.81
N ASP A 34 -12.90 18.58 4.74
CA ASP A 34 -12.48 17.19 4.83
C ASP A 34 -10.96 17.06 4.91
N PHE A 35 -10.42 16.95 6.14
CA PHE A 35 -9.02 16.62 6.38
C PHE A 35 -8.72 15.12 6.40
N VAL A 36 -9.73 14.26 6.35
CA VAL A 36 -9.57 12.79 6.35
C VAL A 36 -9.28 12.28 4.93
N GLN A 37 -10.01 12.81 3.94
CA GLN A 37 -9.87 12.48 2.52
C GLN A 37 -9.85 10.96 2.24
N GLY A 38 -10.72 10.19 2.94
CA GLY A 38 -10.72 8.72 2.83
C GLY A 38 -9.41 8.07 3.33
N ILE A 39 -8.77 8.66 4.32
CA ILE A 39 -7.44 8.29 4.85
C ILE A 39 -6.35 8.56 3.78
N ALA A 40 -6.27 9.83 3.36
CA ALA A 40 -5.29 10.41 2.44
C ALA A 40 -5.33 9.91 0.97
N VAL A 41 -6.37 9.20 0.55
CA VAL A 41 -6.46 8.64 -0.82
C VAL A 41 -7.17 9.53 -1.82
N ASN A 42 -7.98 10.50 -1.37
CA ASN A 42 -8.77 11.38 -2.24
C ASN A 42 -7.96 12.63 -2.67
N ALA A 43 -6.84 12.42 -3.35
CA ALA A 43 -5.84 13.46 -3.65
C ALA A 43 -6.38 14.62 -4.52
N LEU A 44 -7.34 14.35 -5.42
CA LEU A 44 -7.94 15.35 -6.31
C LEU A 44 -9.19 16.02 -5.72
N GLY A 45 -9.57 15.63 -4.50
CA GLY A 45 -10.79 16.09 -3.86
C GLY A 45 -12.05 15.41 -4.39
N HIS A 46 -13.18 15.78 -3.79
CA HIS A 46 -14.49 15.22 -4.13
C HIS A 46 -15.02 15.81 -5.44
N ASN A 47 -15.68 14.97 -6.23
CA ASN A 47 -16.40 15.36 -7.44
C ASN A 47 -15.50 16.07 -8.48
N HIS A 48 -14.28 15.62 -8.66
CA HIS A 48 -13.35 16.17 -9.65
C HIS A 48 -13.91 15.98 -11.06
N GLU A 49 -14.06 17.05 -11.82
CA GLU A 49 -14.79 17.08 -13.11
C GLU A 49 -14.28 16.01 -14.11
N HIS A 50 -12.97 15.92 -14.29
CA HIS A 50 -12.37 14.96 -15.22
C HIS A 50 -12.67 13.51 -14.80
N LEU A 51 -12.59 13.18 -13.50
CA LEU A 51 -12.89 11.84 -13.01
C LEU A 51 -14.36 11.48 -13.21
N VAL A 52 -15.28 12.41 -12.88
CA VAL A 52 -16.71 12.21 -13.08
C VAL A 52 -17.03 11.99 -14.56
N LYS A 53 -16.47 12.79 -15.45
CA LYS A 53 -16.64 12.63 -16.91
C LYS A 53 -16.11 11.27 -17.38
N THR A 54 -14.93 10.89 -16.93
CA THR A 54 -14.32 9.59 -17.29
C THR A 54 -15.18 8.43 -16.80
N MET A 55 -15.68 8.47 -15.56
CA MET A 55 -16.57 7.44 -15.01
C MET A 55 -17.85 7.30 -15.85
N LYS A 56 -18.50 8.41 -16.21
CA LYS A 56 -19.69 8.40 -17.09
C LYS A 56 -19.40 7.73 -18.42
N THR A 57 -18.30 8.07 -19.07
CA THR A 57 -17.91 7.47 -20.36
C THR A 57 -17.58 5.98 -20.22
N GLN A 58 -16.87 5.59 -19.15
CA GLN A 58 -16.50 4.19 -18.93
C GLN A 58 -17.69 3.32 -18.50
N SER A 59 -18.70 3.89 -17.84
CA SER A 59 -19.90 3.16 -17.42
C SER A 59 -20.72 2.60 -18.59
N GLU A 60 -20.54 3.13 -19.79
CA GLU A 60 -21.17 2.66 -21.03
C GLU A 60 -20.43 1.50 -21.70
N LYS A 61 -19.22 1.16 -21.21
CA LYS A 61 -18.40 0.06 -21.72
C LYS A 61 -18.53 -1.20 -20.85
N PRO A 62 -18.00 -2.37 -21.31
CA PRO A 62 -17.97 -3.56 -20.46
C PRO A 62 -17.30 -3.31 -19.13
N TRP A 63 -17.96 -3.64 -18.04
CA TRP A 63 -17.46 -3.41 -16.68
C TRP A 63 -16.47 -4.47 -16.24
N HIS A 64 -16.65 -5.70 -16.73
CA HIS A 64 -15.75 -6.82 -16.44
C HIS A 64 -15.80 -7.83 -17.59
N ILE A 65 -14.61 -8.23 -18.09
CA ILE A 65 -14.48 -9.20 -19.17
C ILE A 65 -13.46 -10.32 -18.86
N SER A 66 -13.01 -10.44 -17.60
CA SER A 66 -11.96 -11.37 -17.19
C SER A 66 -10.56 -11.03 -17.73
N ASN A 67 -9.52 -11.47 -17.00
CA ASN A 67 -8.11 -11.36 -17.41
C ASN A 67 -7.74 -12.28 -18.60
N LEU A 68 -8.68 -13.04 -19.13
CA LEU A 68 -8.50 -13.84 -20.34
C LEU A 68 -8.51 -12.98 -21.62
N PHE A 69 -8.96 -11.75 -21.53
CA PHE A 69 -9.09 -10.84 -22.67
C PHE A 69 -8.17 -9.62 -22.51
N LEU A 70 -7.72 -9.09 -23.64
CA LEU A 70 -6.92 -7.86 -23.67
C LEU A 70 -7.80 -6.65 -23.29
N ILE A 71 -7.37 -5.86 -22.34
CA ILE A 71 -8.01 -4.63 -21.90
C ILE A 71 -7.07 -3.47 -22.26
N GLN A 72 -7.39 -2.73 -23.32
CA GLN A 72 -6.52 -1.67 -23.86
C GLN A 72 -6.22 -0.56 -22.84
N GLU A 73 -7.21 -0.18 -22.04
CA GLU A 73 -7.05 0.84 -21.00
C GLU A 73 -6.05 0.39 -19.91
N GLN A 74 -6.05 -0.89 -19.58
CA GLN A 74 -5.11 -1.50 -18.64
C GLN A 74 -3.67 -1.46 -19.19
N GLU A 75 -3.49 -1.84 -20.46
CA GLU A 75 -2.19 -1.79 -21.13
C GLU A 75 -1.62 -0.37 -21.22
N LYS A 76 -2.45 0.61 -21.60
CA LYS A 76 -2.07 2.03 -21.65
C LYS A 76 -1.67 2.54 -20.26
N PHE A 77 -2.41 2.16 -19.23
CA PHE A 77 -2.12 2.59 -17.86
C PHE A 77 -0.84 1.93 -17.33
N ALA A 78 -0.66 0.62 -17.57
CA ALA A 78 0.58 -0.09 -17.22
C ALA A 78 1.80 0.56 -17.86
N LYS A 79 1.75 0.82 -19.18
CA LYS A 79 2.82 1.52 -19.90
C LYS A 79 3.14 2.87 -19.27
N ARG A 80 2.12 3.68 -18.96
CA ARG A 80 2.31 4.98 -18.32
C ARG A 80 2.95 4.87 -16.94
N LEU A 81 2.55 3.89 -16.15
CA LEU A 81 3.16 3.62 -14.83
C LEU A 81 4.63 3.21 -14.96
N CYS A 82 4.97 2.30 -15.88
CA CYS A 82 6.36 1.91 -16.15
C CYS A 82 7.23 3.11 -16.57
N GLU A 83 6.72 3.99 -17.42
CA GLU A 83 7.42 5.23 -17.82
C GLU A 83 7.72 6.15 -16.63
N LEU A 84 6.78 6.29 -15.68
CA LEU A 84 6.90 7.16 -14.50
C LEU A 84 7.80 6.57 -13.41
N THR A 85 7.78 5.26 -13.25
CA THR A 85 8.42 4.56 -12.13
C THR A 85 9.74 3.91 -12.50
N LYS A 86 9.97 3.69 -13.80
CA LYS A 86 11.09 2.91 -14.36
C LYS A 86 11.07 1.42 -13.98
N PHE A 87 9.94 0.90 -13.51
CA PHE A 87 9.70 -0.53 -13.39
C PHE A 87 9.30 -1.14 -14.74
N ASP A 88 9.55 -2.43 -14.91
CA ASP A 88 9.29 -3.15 -16.17
C ASP A 88 7.85 -3.63 -16.30
N PHE A 89 7.18 -3.91 -15.17
CA PHE A 89 5.86 -4.55 -15.15
C PHE A 89 4.95 -3.95 -14.09
N VAL A 90 3.64 -4.08 -14.33
CA VAL A 90 2.57 -3.68 -13.41
C VAL A 90 1.62 -4.85 -13.19
N GLY A 91 1.34 -5.16 -11.93
CA GLY A 91 0.27 -6.09 -11.52
C GLY A 91 -0.92 -5.31 -10.95
N PHE A 92 -2.12 -5.56 -11.46
CA PHE A 92 -3.34 -4.90 -10.99
C PHE A 92 -4.11 -5.75 -9.99
N GLN A 93 -4.55 -5.13 -8.90
CA GLN A 93 -5.35 -5.73 -7.84
C GLN A 93 -6.50 -4.80 -7.45
N ASN A 94 -7.45 -5.28 -6.64
CA ASN A 94 -8.64 -4.50 -6.28
C ASN A 94 -8.43 -3.63 -5.02
N SER A 95 -7.40 -3.90 -4.24
CA SER A 95 -7.12 -3.17 -2.99
C SER A 95 -5.63 -3.13 -2.68
N GLY A 96 -5.24 -2.22 -1.78
CA GLY A 96 -3.87 -2.17 -1.28
C GLY A 96 -3.45 -3.46 -0.58
N ALA A 97 -4.34 -4.07 0.22
CA ALA A 97 -4.06 -5.35 0.86
C ALA A 97 -3.76 -6.46 -0.16
N GLU A 98 -4.52 -6.54 -1.25
CA GLU A 98 -4.26 -7.50 -2.33
C GLU A 98 -2.96 -7.20 -3.08
N ALA A 99 -2.60 -5.94 -3.27
CA ALA A 99 -1.34 -5.55 -3.88
C ALA A 99 -0.15 -5.97 -3.00
N THR A 100 -0.25 -5.79 -1.68
CA THR A 100 0.77 -6.26 -0.73
C THR A 100 0.85 -7.78 -0.71
N GLU A 101 -0.28 -8.49 -0.71
CA GLU A 101 -0.32 -9.96 -0.86
C GLU A 101 0.38 -10.44 -2.14
N LEU A 102 0.14 -9.75 -3.27
CA LEU A 102 0.82 -10.04 -4.52
C LEU A 102 2.33 -9.86 -4.39
N ALA A 103 2.79 -8.75 -3.79
CA ALA A 103 4.21 -8.46 -3.60
C ALA A 103 4.90 -9.50 -2.70
N ILE A 104 4.28 -9.88 -1.56
CA ILE A 104 4.75 -10.93 -0.65
C ILE A 104 4.88 -12.26 -1.42
N LYS A 105 3.83 -12.66 -2.13
CA LYS A 105 3.81 -13.92 -2.89
C LYS A 105 4.83 -13.92 -4.02
N ALA A 106 4.98 -12.81 -4.74
CA ALA A 106 5.94 -12.66 -5.82
C ALA A 106 7.38 -12.80 -5.30
N ALA A 107 7.70 -12.18 -4.17
CA ALA A 107 9.03 -12.27 -3.55
C ALA A 107 9.39 -13.72 -3.18
N VAL A 108 8.50 -14.42 -2.49
CA VAL A 108 8.72 -15.82 -2.11
C VAL A 108 8.79 -16.72 -3.34
N LYS A 109 7.87 -16.54 -4.30
CA LYS A 109 7.82 -17.36 -5.52
C LYS A 109 9.05 -17.17 -6.41
N TYR A 110 9.59 -15.96 -6.48
CA TYR A 110 10.82 -15.67 -7.21
C TYR A 110 11.97 -16.56 -6.72
N TYR A 111 12.24 -16.58 -5.41
CA TYR A 111 13.33 -17.40 -4.87
C TYR A 111 13.09 -18.90 -5.01
N TYR A 112 11.83 -19.33 -4.85
CA TYR A 112 11.47 -20.72 -5.16
C TYR A 112 11.80 -21.08 -6.61
N SER A 113 11.46 -20.22 -7.58
CA SER A 113 11.64 -20.49 -9.00
C SER A 113 13.11 -20.56 -9.44
N ILE A 114 14.01 -19.89 -8.71
CA ILE A 114 15.46 -19.94 -8.96
C ILE A 114 16.19 -20.97 -8.08
N GLY A 115 15.48 -21.94 -7.50
CA GLY A 115 16.04 -23.05 -6.73
C GLY A 115 16.49 -22.70 -5.31
N LYS A 116 15.94 -21.63 -4.71
CA LYS A 116 16.25 -21.19 -3.33
C LYS A 116 14.99 -21.16 -2.45
N PRO A 117 14.29 -22.30 -2.25
CA PRO A 117 13.00 -22.34 -1.56
C PRO A 117 13.08 -21.95 -0.07
N ASP A 118 14.24 -22.10 0.57
CA ASP A 118 14.45 -21.72 1.96
C ASP A 118 14.52 -20.18 2.16
N LYS A 119 14.73 -19.43 1.07
CA LYS A 119 14.78 -17.98 1.08
C LYS A 119 13.35 -17.43 0.96
N ASN A 120 12.61 -17.44 2.07
CA ASN A 120 11.17 -17.17 2.13
C ASN A 120 10.73 -16.30 3.30
N ARG A 121 11.68 -15.66 4.00
CA ARG A 121 11.38 -14.74 5.12
C ARG A 121 11.40 -13.30 4.64
N ILE A 122 10.52 -12.48 5.21
CA ILE A 122 10.40 -11.05 4.89
C ILE A 122 10.65 -10.25 6.15
N VAL A 123 11.55 -9.27 6.06
CA VAL A 123 11.86 -8.34 7.16
C VAL A 123 10.96 -7.12 7.06
N CYS A 124 10.26 -6.78 8.14
CA CYS A 124 9.25 -5.71 8.21
C CYS A 124 9.48 -4.81 9.42
N ILE A 125 8.94 -3.59 9.37
CA ILE A 125 8.95 -2.66 10.50
C ILE A 125 7.73 -2.93 11.40
N ASN A 126 7.92 -3.00 12.72
CA ASN A 126 6.84 -3.10 13.69
C ASN A 126 5.86 -1.92 13.58
N SER A 127 4.58 -2.22 13.73
CA SER A 127 3.49 -1.24 13.67
C SER A 127 3.33 -0.52 12.32
N SER A 128 3.78 -1.17 11.23
CA SER A 128 3.45 -0.77 9.85
C SER A 128 2.01 -1.13 9.51
N PHE A 129 1.48 -0.51 8.45
CA PHE A 129 0.17 -0.83 7.91
C PHE A 129 0.26 -1.33 6.47
N HIS A 130 0.07 -2.62 6.26
CA HIS A 130 0.15 -3.27 4.94
C HIS A 130 -1.19 -3.86 4.47
N GLY A 131 -2.27 -3.67 5.23
CA GLY A 131 -3.60 -4.20 4.96
C GLY A 131 -4.20 -4.95 6.14
N ARG A 132 -5.31 -5.66 5.91
CA ARG A 132 -6.08 -6.37 6.95
C ARG A 132 -6.30 -7.86 6.62
N THR A 133 -5.58 -8.44 5.66
CA THR A 133 -5.50 -9.90 5.47
C THR A 133 -4.58 -10.53 6.53
N ILE A 134 -4.64 -11.83 6.71
CA ILE A 134 -3.79 -12.51 7.71
C ILE A 134 -2.30 -12.27 7.45
N ALA A 135 -1.84 -12.32 6.17
CA ALA A 135 -0.45 -12.04 5.88
C ALA A 135 -0.08 -10.57 6.09
N THR A 136 -0.93 -9.63 5.71
CA THR A 136 -0.63 -8.20 5.84
C THR A 136 -0.67 -7.72 7.29
N ILE A 137 -1.55 -8.25 8.17
CA ILE A 137 -1.50 -7.95 9.60
C ILE A 137 -0.30 -8.60 10.27
N SER A 138 0.12 -9.81 9.81
CA SER A 138 1.35 -10.44 10.27
C SER A 138 2.58 -9.63 9.87
N ALA A 139 2.63 -9.10 8.63
CA ALA A 139 3.71 -8.23 8.16
C ALA A 139 3.79 -6.92 8.97
N GLY A 140 2.67 -6.28 9.28
CA GLY A 140 2.62 -5.03 10.03
C GLY A 140 2.88 -5.18 11.52
N ASN A 141 2.60 -6.34 12.10
CA ASN A 141 2.77 -6.67 13.51
C ASN A 141 2.26 -5.59 14.49
N ASN A 142 1.15 -4.95 14.14
CA ASN A 142 0.51 -4.00 15.03
C ASN A 142 -0.37 -4.77 16.04
N PRO A 143 -0.12 -4.66 17.35
CA PRO A 143 -0.89 -5.40 18.36
C PRO A 143 -2.41 -5.25 18.25
N LYS A 144 -2.89 -4.05 17.87
CA LYS A 144 -4.32 -3.78 17.69
C LYS A 144 -4.94 -4.51 16.50
N HIS A 145 -4.12 -4.91 15.52
CA HIS A 145 -4.61 -5.57 14.31
C HIS A 145 -4.45 -7.09 14.36
N ILE A 146 -3.47 -7.58 15.12
CA ILE A 146 -3.13 -9.00 15.15
C ILE A 146 -3.73 -9.74 16.35
N GLU A 147 -4.21 -9.02 17.37
CA GLU A 147 -4.84 -9.62 18.56
C GLU A 147 -6.01 -10.54 18.15
N GLY A 148 -5.95 -11.80 18.59
CA GLY A 148 -6.95 -12.82 18.30
C GLY A 148 -6.83 -13.50 16.93
N PHE A 149 -5.83 -13.13 16.12
CA PHE A 149 -5.57 -13.75 14.81
C PHE A 149 -4.25 -14.53 14.80
N PRO A 150 -4.11 -15.56 13.93
CA PRO A 150 -2.84 -16.27 13.76
C PRO A 150 -1.77 -15.32 13.21
N ASN A 151 -0.58 -15.37 13.81
CA ASN A 151 0.59 -14.68 13.29
C ASN A 151 1.39 -15.64 12.40
N LEU A 152 1.60 -15.28 11.14
CA LEU A 152 2.38 -16.09 10.20
C LEU A 152 3.88 -16.02 10.54
N PRO A 153 4.59 -17.16 10.57
CA PRO A 153 5.95 -17.23 11.07
C PRO A 153 7.02 -16.69 10.10
N ASN A 154 6.63 -16.33 8.86
CA ASN A 154 7.58 -15.94 7.80
C ASN A 154 7.98 -14.46 7.82
N PHE A 155 7.53 -13.70 8.82
CA PHE A 155 7.88 -12.29 8.97
C PHE A 155 8.83 -12.10 10.16
N ASP A 156 9.90 -11.34 9.92
CA ASP A 156 10.87 -10.92 10.93
C ASP A 156 10.72 -9.42 11.17
N HIS A 157 10.56 -9.00 12.40
CA HIS A 157 10.23 -7.62 12.71
C HIS A 157 11.35 -6.90 13.45
N PHE A 158 11.45 -5.59 13.20
CA PHE A 158 12.33 -4.67 13.90
C PHE A 158 11.60 -3.34 14.16
N ASP A 159 12.08 -2.59 15.15
CA ASP A 159 11.50 -1.31 15.50
C ASP A 159 12.04 -0.20 14.61
N PHE A 160 11.19 0.76 14.25
CA PHE A 160 11.59 1.91 13.44
C PHE A 160 12.79 2.65 14.05
N GLY A 161 13.86 2.80 13.26
CA GLY A 161 15.08 3.45 13.67
C GLY A 161 16.06 2.56 14.45
N ASN A 162 15.73 1.31 14.75
CA ASN A 162 16.63 0.38 15.42
C ASN A 162 17.47 -0.40 14.40
N HIS A 163 18.62 0.18 14.03
CA HIS A 163 19.51 -0.39 13.02
C HIS A 163 20.19 -1.70 13.45
N GLU A 164 20.48 -1.88 14.74
CA GLU A 164 21.10 -3.12 15.23
C GLU A 164 20.10 -4.28 15.14
N GLN A 165 18.88 -4.08 15.65
CA GLN A 165 17.82 -5.06 15.52
C GLN A 165 17.52 -5.41 14.04
N PHE A 166 17.53 -4.41 13.16
CA PHE A 166 17.36 -4.60 11.72
C PHE A 166 18.43 -5.54 11.13
N LYS A 167 19.72 -5.30 11.45
CA LYS A 167 20.82 -6.15 10.95
C LYS A 167 20.70 -7.60 11.41
N GLU A 168 20.28 -7.83 12.66
CA GLU A 168 20.07 -9.17 13.23
C GLU A 168 18.95 -9.96 12.53
N LYS A 169 17.95 -9.26 11.98
CA LYS A 169 16.82 -9.91 11.28
C LYS A 169 17.17 -10.35 9.86
N ILE A 170 18.23 -9.82 9.26
CA ILE A 170 18.66 -10.21 7.91
C ILE A 170 19.49 -11.48 7.97
N THR A 171 18.97 -12.54 7.39
CA THR A 171 19.61 -13.86 7.37
C THR A 171 19.73 -14.38 5.93
N ASN A 172 20.36 -15.54 5.76
CA ASN A 172 20.40 -16.24 4.46
C ASN A 172 19.02 -16.70 3.98
N LYS A 173 18.01 -16.74 4.87
CA LYS A 173 16.60 -17.05 4.55
C LYS A 173 15.76 -15.83 4.17
N THR A 174 16.30 -14.62 4.31
CA THR A 174 15.57 -13.40 3.95
C THR A 174 15.44 -13.27 2.43
N CYS A 175 14.21 -13.18 1.93
CA CYS A 175 13.92 -12.94 0.51
C CYS A 175 13.62 -11.48 0.20
N ALA A 176 13.04 -10.75 1.15
CA ALA A 176 12.68 -9.35 0.93
C ALA A 176 12.72 -8.52 2.22
N ILE A 177 12.84 -7.21 2.03
CA ILE A 177 12.51 -6.20 3.04
C ILE A 177 11.24 -5.50 2.55
N LEU A 178 10.21 -5.41 3.40
CA LEU A 178 8.96 -4.71 3.14
C LEU A 178 8.84 -3.51 4.07
N ILE A 179 8.73 -2.33 3.50
CA ILE A 179 8.66 -1.05 4.23
C ILE A 179 7.59 -0.13 3.64
N GLU A 180 7.06 0.76 4.47
CA GLU A 180 6.45 2.00 4.02
C GLU A 180 7.55 3.08 4.02
N PRO A 181 7.85 3.80 2.92
CA PRO A 181 8.81 4.92 2.94
C PRO A 181 8.40 6.02 3.93
N ILE A 182 7.10 6.18 4.13
CA ILE A 182 6.49 7.02 5.17
C ILE A 182 5.46 6.16 5.90
N LEU A 183 5.75 5.76 7.13
CA LEU A 183 4.82 4.99 7.93
C LEU A 183 3.60 5.86 8.28
N GLY A 184 2.44 5.53 7.74
CA GLY A 184 1.20 6.29 7.97
C GLY A 184 0.64 6.04 9.37
N GLU A 185 0.06 4.88 9.62
CA GLU A 185 -0.49 4.49 10.94
C GLU A 185 0.58 4.38 12.03
N GLY A 186 1.82 4.11 11.65
CA GLY A 186 2.96 4.05 12.57
C GLY A 186 3.37 5.40 13.17
N GLY A 187 2.64 6.49 12.87
CA GLY A 187 2.83 7.83 13.45
C GLY A 187 3.47 8.83 12.52
N VAL A 188 3.25 8.71 11.21
CA VAL A 188 3.79 9.58 10.13
C VAL A 188 5.31 9.71 10.25
N LYS A 189 5.99 8.57 10.33
CA LYS A 189 7.46 8.50 10.44
C LYS A 189 8.09 8.35 9.07
N VAL A 190 8.95 9.28 8.69
CA VAL A 190 9.64 9.27 7.40
C VAL A 190 10.95 8.50 7.52
N ILE A 191 11.20 7.55 6.63
CA ILE A 191 12.51 6.93 6.48
C ILE A 191 13.41 7.95 5.76
N PRO A 192 14.56 8.37 6.34
CA PRO A 192 15.45 9.31 5.69
C PRO A 192 15.96 8.80 4.33
N ASP A 193 16.14 9.70 3.35
CA ASP A 193 16.54 9.34 1.97
C ASP A 193 17.84 8.53 1.95
N GLN A 194 18.83 8.89 2.78
CA GLN A 194 20.07 8.13 2.93
C GLN A 194 19.85 6.70 3.44
N CYS A 195 18.83 6.48 4.28
CA CYS A 195 18.46 5.13 4.75
C CYS A 195 17.79 4.33 3.64
N LEU A 196 16.93 4.95 2.82
CA LEU A 196 16.34 4.29 1.66
C LEU A 196 17.42 3.87 0.65
N LYS A 197 18.42 4.73 0.37
CA LYS A 197 19.59 4.38 -0.44
C LYS A 197 20.36 3.20 0.15
N GLY A 198 20.67 3.26 1.43
CA GLY A 198 21.39 2.18 2.14
C GLY A 198 20.61 0.87 2.13
N LEU A 199 19.25 0.91 2.21
CA LEU A 199 18.40 -0.28 2.04
C LEU A 199 18.51 -0.86 0.63
N ARG A 200 18.55 -0.02 -0.41
CA ARG A 200 18.73 -0.49 -1.79
C ARG A 200 20.09 -1.15 -1.96
N GLU A 201 21.16 -0.49 -1.53
CA GLU A 201 22.53 -1.02 -1.60
C GLU A 201 22.67 -2.34 -0.85
N LEU A 202 22.11 -2.45 0.35
CA LEU A 202 22.10 -3.67 1.14
C LEU A 202 21.31 -4.80 0.43
N CYS A 203 20.16 -4.48 -0.14
CA CYS A 203 19.38 -5.46 -0.89
C CYS A 203 20.13 -6.00 -2.10
N ASP A 204 20.87 -5.14 -2.81
CA ASP A 204 21.69 -5.54 -3.95
C ASP A 204 22.87 -6.42 -3.48
N GLU A 205 23.59 -6.02 -2.42
CA GLU A 205 24.69 -6.80 -1.84
C GLU A 205 24.24 -8.20 -1.39
N LYS A 206 23.14 -8.28 -0.66
CA LYS A 206 22.61 -9.54 -0.10
C LYS A 206 21.77 -10.34 -1.10
N ASN A 207 21.54 -9.80 -2.29
CA ASN A 207 20.63 -10.39 -3.27
C ASN A 207 19.27 -10.71 -2.65
N ILE A 208 18.62 -9.69 -2.09
CA ILE A 208 17.24 -9.73 -1.55
C ILE A 208 16.41 -8.63 -2.20
N LEU A 209 15.08 -8.78 -2.19
CA LEU A 209 14.18 -7.84 -2.82
C LEU A 209 13.84 -6.69 -1.87
N LEU A 210 13.65 -5.48 -2.40
CA LEU A 210 13.12 -4.34 -1.66
C LEU A 210 11.69 -4.06 -2.13
N ILE A 211 10.73 -4.12 -1.20
CA ILE A 211 9.32 -3.82 -1.43
C ILE A 211 9.01 -2.52 -0.71
N CYS A 212 8.67 -1.48 -1.48
CA CYS A 212 8.21 -0.21 -0.94
C CYS A 212 6.68 -0.15 -1.03
N ASP A 213 6.00 -0.21 0.10
CA ASP A 213 4.56 0.00 0.18
C ASP A 213 4.26 1.50 0.13
N GLU A 214 3.84 1.94 -1.02
CA GLU A 214 3.51 3.33 -1.31
C GLU A 214 1.99 3.57 -1.47
N ILE A 215 1.18 2.65 -0.96
CA ILE A 215 -0.27 2.72 -1.08
C ILE A 215 -0.81 4.03 -0.51
N GLN A 216 -0.27 4.50 0.60
CA GLN A 216 -0.70 5.76 1.21
C GLN A 216 0.16 6.95 0.79
N CYS A 217 1.49 6.82 0.73
CA CYS A 217 2.41 7.95 0.49
C CYS A 217 2.72 8.21 -0.99
N GLY A 218 2.34 7.30 -1.90
CA GLY A 218 2.56 7.42 -3.34
C GLY A 218 1.57 8.36 -4.06
N TYR A 219 1.59 8.32 -5.37
CA TYR A 219 0.72 9.11 -6.25
C TYR A 219 0.74 10.61 -5.94
N TYR A 220 1.94 11.18 -5.81
CA TYR A 220 2.20 12.59 -5.48
C TYR A 220 1.73 13.02 -4.09
N ARG A 221 1.31 12.13 -3.20
CA ARG A 221 0.95 12.50 -1.83
C ARG A 221 2.11 13.16 -1.08
N SER A 222 3.33 12.69 -1.31
CA SER A 222 4.56 13.23 -0.73
C SER A 222 5.27 14.28 -1.61
N GLY A 223 4.73 14.60 -2.82
CA GLY A 223 5.29 15.58 -3.75
C GLY A 223 5.97 14.99 -4.98
N LYS A 224 6.57 13.80 -4.91
CA LYS A 224 6.98 12.99 -6.07
C LYS A 224 5.95 11.91 -6.35
N PHE A 225 6.01 11.29 -7.54
CA PHE A 225 5.05 10.23 -7.90
C PHE A 225 5.08 9.10 -6.87
N PHE A 226 6.28 8.65 -6.48
CA PHE A 226 6.49 7.79 -5.33
C PHE A 226 7.53 8.38 -4.37
N ALA A 227 7.38 8.13 -3.07
CA ALA A 227 8.27 8.65 -2.04
C ALA A 227 9.70 8.08 -2.17
N TYR A 228 9.88 6.83 -2.63
CA TYR A 228 11.23 6.28 -2.85
C TYR A 228 12.05 7.10 -3.87
N GLN A 229 11.43 7.89 -4.73
CA GLN A 229 12.12 8.73 -5.72
C GLN A 229 12.86 9.93 -5.11
N TYR A 230 12.74 10.17 -3.81
CA TYR A 230 13.57 11.15 -3.09
C TYR A 230 14.99 10.61 -2.82
N ALA A 231 15.13 9.30 -2.75
CA ALA A 231 16.40 8.59 -2.59
C ALA A 231 17.03 8.16 -3.96
#